data_fa0b4fe25f309facbccd2a2cafec5d8c
#
_entry.id   fa0b4fe25f309facbccd2a2cafec5d8c
#
_cell.length_a   1.000
_cell.length_b   1.000
_cell.length_c   1.000
_cell.angle_alpha   90.00
_cell.angle_beta   90.00
_cell.angle_gamma   90.00
#
_symmetry.space_group_name_H-M   'P 1'
#
loop_
_entity.id
_entity.type
_entity.pdbx_description
1 polymer ?
#
loop_
_entity_poly.entity_id
_entity_poly.type
_entity_poly.pdbx_seq_one_letter_code
_entity_poly.pdbx_strand_id
1 'polypeptide(L)'
;MQKWIVSFLLAGGVLLLLSFVKMDWARAQHASTTRAAVPESAPIPPAQIPQYIRDAVNAADRPATDKSLDAGRQPEQLLAFLGIQPGMKVADLWAGGGYTTELLSRVVGPTGMVYSQNPPFPPEFQQIGQAWAERLKNPALKNVTAVAKSFDADGLLPAPPGSLDVVVMNMNYHDLVLRGVDRAKVNAAVYQALKSGGVYGLVDHSAKDGSGIKDIELHRIDEQVVINEVQQAGFTLVARSSVLRHPEDDRTWVASPRVAGERRGTTDRFILLFRKP
;
A
#
# COMPACT_ATOMS: atom_id res chain seq x y z
N MET A 1 53.23 -36.68 29.34
CA MET A 1 54.71 -36.60 29.55
C MET A 1 55.23 -35.36 28.83
N GLN A 2 55.90 -34.56 29.64
CA GLN A 2 56.97 -33.61 29.28
C GLN A 2 56.59 -32.35 28.56
N LYS A 3 56.84 -31.30 29.10
CA LYS A 3 57.71 -30.40 29.92
C LYS A 3 57.91 -29.09 29.17
N TRP A 4 57.49 -28.03 29.79
CA TRP A 4 58.13 -26.78 30.20
C TRP A 4 59.30 -26.26 29.35
N ILE A 5 59.21 -25.00 28.92
CA ILE A 5 60.27 -24.01 29.21
C ILE A 5 59.57 -22.60 29.30
N VAL A 6 59.89 -21.99 30.47
CA VAL A 6 59.59 -20.57 30.80
C VAL A 6 60.76 -19.74 30.35
N SER A 7 60.56 -18.59 29.78
CA SER A 7 61.57 -17.51 29.77
C SER A 7 60.89 -16.19 30.08
N PHE A 8 61.26 -15.64 31.22
CA PHE A 8 60.99 -14.28 31.64
C PHE A 8 61.88 -13.29 30.87
N LEU A 9 61.32 -12.20 30.45
CA LEU A 9 62.06 -10.92 30.33
C LEU A 9 61.12 -9.78 30.76
N LEU A 10 61.53 -9.12 31.83
CA LEU A 10 61.02 -7.88 32.39
C LEU A 10 61.45 -6.71 31.48
N ALA A 11 60.54 -5.78 31.21
CA ALA A 11 60.83 -4.33 31.33
C ALA A 11 59.60 -3.47 30.93
N GLY A 12 59.30 -2.48 31.76
CA GLY A 12 58.69 -1.23 31.34
C GLY A 12 57.18 -1.12 31.57
N GLY A 13 56.75 -0.66 32.75
CA GLY A 13 55.37 -0.32 33.06
C GLY A 13 54.83 0.88 32.33
N VAL A 14 53.65 0.73 31.76
CA VAL A 14 52.69 1.83 31.62
C VAL A 14 51.31 1.25 31.96
N LEU A 15 50.78 1.67 33.09
CA LEU A 15 49.43 1.32 33.54
C LEU A 15 48.45 2.13 32.70
N LEU A 16 47.90 1.52 31.63
CA LEU A 16 46.75 2.07 30.91
C LEU A 16 45.49 1.63 31.67
N LEU A 17 44.91 2.54 32.40
CA LEU A 17 43.57 2.44 32.98
C LEU A 17 42.55 2.38 31.83
N LEU A 18 42.16 1.18 31.42
CA LEU A 18 41.01 0.95 30.56
C LEU A 18 39.75 1.14 31.40
N SER A 19 39.20 2.37 31.35
CA SER A 19 37.83 2.64 31.82
C SER A 19 36.86 1.89 30.93
N PHE A 20 36.36 0.75 31.40
CA PHE A 20 35.20 0.11 30.78
C PHE A 20 33.98 0.99 31.01
N VAL A 21 33.62 1.79 30.03
CA VAL A 21 32.28 2.40 29.95
C VAL A 21 31.31 1.25 29.74
N LYS A 22 30.63 0.84 30.81
CA LYS A 22 29.46 -0.03 30.67
C LYS A 22 28.41 0.76 29.90
N MET A 23 28.34 0.50 28.60
CA MET A 23 27.26 1.01 27.77
C MET A 23 25.98 0.29 28.21
N ASP A 24 25.10 1.04 28.86
CA ASP A 24 23.83 0.57 29.40
C ASP A 24 22.88 0.32 28.22
N TRP A 25 22.89 -0.89 27.67
CA TRP A 25 22.04 -1.34 26.55
C TRP A 25 20.54 -1.20 26.87
N ALA A 26 20.16 -1.13 28.14
CA ALA A 26 18.77 -0.97 28.54
C ALA A 26 18.22 0.44 28.31
N ARG A 27 19.05 1.48 28.16
CA ARG A 27 18.59 2.85 27.91
C ARG A 27 18.41 3.20 26.44
N ALA A 28 18.95 2.41 25.51
CA ALA A 28 18.79 2.64 24.07
C ALA A 28 17.45 2.16 23.51
N GLN A 29 16.69 1.37 24.27
CA GLN A 29 15.41 0.79 23.81
C GLN A 29 14.16 1.62 24.15
N HIS A 30 14.28 2.76 24.82
CA HIS A 30 13.13 3.58 25.25
C HIS A 30 13.13 5.01 24.73
N ALA A 31 13.90 5.31 23.68
CA ALA A 31 13.63 6.50 22.88
C ALA A 31 12.53 6.15 21.86
N SER A 32 11.34 5.78 22.33
CA SER A 32 10.12 5.92 21.56
C SER A 32 9.91 7.43 21.38
N THR A 33 10.50 7.97 20.33
CA THR A 33 10.02 9.25 19.80
C THR A 33 8.59 8.98 19.38
N THR A 34 7.64 9.36 20.23
CA THR A 34 6.23 9.49 19.86
C THR A 34 6.19 10.51 18.71
N ARG A 35 6.39 10.02 17.49
CA ARG A 35 6.14 10.81 16.28
C ARG A 35 4.66 11.17 16.36
N ALA A 36 4.35 12.47 16.39
CA ALA A 36 2.97 12.92 16.47
C ALA A 36 2.14 12.18 15.43
N ALA A 37 1.03 11.59 15.85
CA ALA A 37 0.15 10.86 14.97
C ALA A 37 -0.30 11.80 13.83
N VAL A 38 -0.14 11.36 12.58
CA VAL A 38 -0.66 12.11 11.41
C VAL A 38 -2.18 12.11 11.52
N PRO A 39 -2.84 13.28 11.69
CA PRO A 39 -4.28 13.33 11.85
C PRO A 39 -5.00 12.89 10.56
N GLU A 40 -6.20 12.36 10.70
CA GLU A 40 -7.07 12.09 9.56
C GLU A 40 -7.65 13.40 9.03
N SER A 41 -7.55 13.60 7.73
CA SER A 41 -8.23 14.71 7.04
C SER A 41 -9.71 14.36 6.81
N ALA A 42 -10.56 15.38 6.95
CA ALA A 42 -11.95 15.30 6.54
C ALA A 42 -12.08 15.10 5.01
N PRO A 43 -13.26 14.67 4.52
CA PRO A 43 -13.54 14.63 3.09
C PRO A 43 -13.25 15.97 2.40
N ILE A 44 -12.71 15.90 1.19
CA ILE A 44 -12.43 17.09 0.37
C ILE A 44 -13.75 17.70 -0.07
N PRO A 45 -13.97 19.01 0.13
CA PRO A 45 -15.18 19.64 -0.36
C PRO A 45 -15.37 19.43 -1.88
N PRO A 46 -16.58 19.07 -2.36
CA PRO A 46 -16.79 18.73 -3.78
C PRO A 46 -16.29 19.80 -4.75
N ALA A 47 -16.38 21.08 -4.38
CA ALA A 47 -15.88 22.19 -5.20
C ALA A 47 -14.36 22.22 -5.35
N GLN A 48 -13.62 21.54 -4.48
CA GLN A 48 -12.17 21.45 -4.51
C GLN A 48 -11.65 20.20 -5.24
N ILE A 49 -12.55 19.26 -5.57
CA ILE A 49 -12.18 18.10 -6.39
C ILE A 49 -11.98 18.60 -7.83
N PRO A 50 -10.81 18.34 -8.45
CA PRO A 50 -10.54 18.76 -9.82
C PRO A 50 -11.56 18.24 -10.83
N GLN A 51 -11.91 19.06 -11.82
CA GLN A 51 -12.92 18.70 -12.82
C GLN A 51 -12.55 17.44 -13.59
N TYR A 52 -11.28 17.27 -13.96
CA TYR A 52 -10.81 16.08 -14.69
C TYR A 52 -11.02 14.77 -13.90
N ILE A 53 -11.03 14.81 -12.56
CA ILE A 53 -11.38 13.65 -11.72
C ILE A 53 -12.88 13.38 -11.81
N ARG A 54 -13.71 14.40 -11.67
CA ARG A 54 -15.17 14.26 -11.81
C ARG A 54 -15.55 13.73 -13.19
N ASP A 55 -14.93 14.23 -14.24
CA ASP A 55 -15.16 13.77 -15.62
C ASP A 55 -14.80 12.30 -15.80
N ALA A 56 -13.67 11.87 -15.23
CA ALA A 56 -13.24 10.47 -15.26
C ALA A 56 -14.21 9.55 -14.52
N VAL A 57 -14.68 9.96 -13.33
CA VAL A 57 -15.61 9.16 -12.52
C VAL A 57 -17.00 9.13 -13.14
N ASN A 58 -17.47 10.23 -13.72
CA ASN A 58 -18.81 10.35 -14.28
C ASN A 58 -18.88 9.98 -15.78
N ALA A 59 -17.78 9.48 -16.37
CA ALA A 59 -17.74 9.12 -17.78
C ALA A 59 -18.91 8.18 -18.16
N ALA A 60 -19.61 8.54 -19.25
CA ALA A 60 -20.86 7.87 -19.64
C ALA A 60 -20.65 6.39 -19.98
N ASP A 61 -19.50 6.07 -20.56
CA ASP A 61 -19.10 4.75 -21.04
C ASP A 61 -18.50 3.82 -19.94
N ARG A 62 -18.43 4.29 -18.67
CA ARG A 62 -18.07 3.41 -17.55
C ARG A 62 -19.16 2.36 -17.30
N PRO A 63 -18.77 1.08 -17.02
CA PRO A 63 -19.74 0.03 -16.72
C PRO A 63 -20.68 0.40 -15.57
N ALA A 64 -21.96 0.12 -15.72
CA ALA A 64 -22.97 0.37 -14.67
C ALA A 64 -22.64 -0.41 -13.38
N THR A 65 -22.07 -1.61 -13.50
CA THR A 65 -21.59 -2.42 -12.39
C THR A 65 -20.47 -1.73 -11.60
N ASP A 66 -19.62 -0.95 -12.25
CA ASP A 66 -18.58 -0.17 -11.59
C ASP A 66 -19.18 1.06 -10.90
N LYS A 67 -20.08 1.77 -11.60
CA LYS A 67 -20.76 2.94 -11.05
C LYS A 67 -21.57 2.61 -9.79
N SER A 68 -22.13 1.39 -9.71
CA SER A 68 -22.84 0.92 -8.50
C SER A 68 -21.92 0.77 -7.27
N LEU A 69 -20.61 0.70 -7.48
CA LEU A 69 -19.61 0.63 -6.38
C LEU A 69 -19.15 2.02 -5.91
N ASP A 70 -19.41 3.08 -6.70
CA ASP A 70 -18.84 4.41 -6.44
C ASP A 70 -19.27 4.98 -5.09
N ALA A 71 -20.53 4.78 -4.70
CA ALA A 71 -21.03 5.24 -3.40
C ALA A 71 -20.20 4.67 -2.24
N GLY A 72 -19.88 3.37 -2.28
CA GLY A 72 -19.07 2.74 -1.24
C GLY A 72 -17.57 2.95 -1.39
N ARG A 73 -17.06 3.36 -2.55
CA ARG A 73 -15.62 3.51 -2.81
C ARG A 73 -15.15 4.94 -2.86
N GLN A 74 -16.06 5.90 -2.96
CA GLN A 74 -15.78 7.34 -3.00
C GLN A 74 -14.63 7.72 -3.95
N PRO A 75 -14.68 7.31 -5.25
CA PRO A 75 -13.52 7.39 -6.14
C PRO A 75 -13.05 8.82 -6.39
N GLU A 76 -13.94 9.82 -6.45
CA GLU A 76 -13.54 11.21 -6.60
C GLU A 76 -12.67 11.66 -5.43
N GLN A 77 -13.08 11.32 -4.21
CA GLN A 77 -12.37 11.63 -2.98
C GLN A 77 -11.01 10.92 -2.95
N LEU A 78 -10.99 9.63 -3.26
CA LEU A 78 -9.77 8.84 -3.25
C LEU A 78 -8.74 9.37 -4.25
N LEU A 79 -9.13 9.60 -5.50
CA LEU A 79 -8.22 10.09 -6.56
C LEU A 79 -7.69 11.50 -6.26
N ALA A 80 -8.54 12.36 -5.70
CA ALA A 80 -8.13 13.70 -5.27
C ALA A 80 -7.16 13.64 -4.08
N PHE A 81 -7.43 12.79 -3.08
CA PHE A 81 -6.56 12.59 -1.91
C PHE A 81 -5.19 12.04 -2.31
N LEU A 82 -5.15 11.11 -3.26
CA LEU A 82 -3.91 10.56 -3.81
C LEU A 82 -3.16 11.57 -4.70
N GLY A 83 -3.78 12.67 -5.06
CA GLY A 83 -3.19 13.71 -5.91
C GLY A 83 -2.94 13.26 -7.35
N ILE A 84 -3.78 12.36 -7.89
CA ILE A 84 -3.65 11.87 -9.27
C ILE A 84 -3.89 13.02 -10.24
N GLN A 85 -2.97 13.19 -11.22
CA GLN A 85 -3.02 14.28 -12.19
C GLN A 85 -2.81 13.77 -13.63
N PRO A 86 -3.29 14.50 -14.64
CA PRO A 86 -2.98 14.22 -16.04
C PRO A 86 -1.48 14.14 -16.29
N GLY A 87 -1.07 13.19 -17.13
CA GLY A 87 0.34 12.96 -17.50
C GLY A 87 1.17 12.14 -16.52
N MET A 88 0.64 11.78 -15.34
CA MET A 88 1.36 10.97 -14.35
C MET A 88 1.58 9.53 -14.83
N LYS A 89 2.66 8.92 -14.33
CA LYS A 89 2.92 7.47 -14.42
C LYS A 89 2.56 6.83 -13.09
N VAL A 90 1.53 5.99 -13.11
CA VAL A 90 0.96 5.41 -11.90
C VAL A 90 0.92 3.89 -11.99
N ALA A 91 0.88 3.21 -10.84
CA ALA A 91 0.66 1.77 -10.81
C ALA A 91 -0.55 1.43 -9.92
N ASP A 92 -1.33 0.46 -10.36
CA ASP A 92 -2.42 -0.20 -9.63
C ASP A 92 -1.97 -1.61 -9.27
N LEU A 93 -1.59 -1.80 -8.02
CA LEU A 93 -1.05 -3.05 -7.51
C LEU A 93 -2.18 -3.92 -7.00
N TRP A 94 -2.32 -5.13 -7.60
CA TRP A 94 -3.44 -6.03 -7.43
C TRP A 94 -4.77 -5.43 -7.92
N ALA A 95 -4.79 -5.08 -9.20
CA ALA A 95 -5.90 -4.36 -9.84
C ALA A 95 -7.23 -5.14 -9.89
N GLY A 96 -7.20 -6.46 -9.70
CA GLY A 96 -8.39 -7.30 -9.80
C GLY A 96 -9.04 -7.19 -11.18
N GLY A 97 -10.34 -6.84 -11.20
CA GLY A 97 -11.08 -6.61 -12.45
C GLY A 97 -10.91 -5.22 -13.06
N GLY A 98 -10.00 -4.38 -12.54
CA GLY A 98 -9.58 -3.12 -13.16
C GLY A 98 -10.45 -1.88 -12.85
N TYR A 99 -11.26 -1.91 -11.81
CA TYR A 99 -12.05 -0.72 -11.40
C TYR A 99 -11.16 0.51 -11.16
N THR A 100 -10.14 0.36 -10.31
CA THR A 100 -9.21 1.45 -10.00
C THR A 100 -8.34 1.80 -11.21
N THR A 101 -7.85 0.78 -11.93
CA THR A 101 -7.04 0.95 -13.14
C THR A 101 -7.74 1.82 -14.18
N GLU A 102 -9.04 1.58 -14.46
CA GLU A 102 -9.78 2.38 -15.44
C GLU A 102 -9.89 3.84 -15.01
N LEU A 103 -10.20 4.10 -13.75
CA LEU A 103 -10.27 5.47 -13.23
C LEU A 103 -8.91 6.17 -13.31
N LEU A 104 -7.83 5.50 -12.91
CA LEU A 104 -6.46 6.03 -13.04
C LEU A 104 -6.15 6.35 -14.50
N SER A 105 -6.45 5.43 -15.42
CA SER A 105 -6.23 5.60 -16.87
C SER A 105 -6.91 6.84 -17.42
N ARG A 106 -8.18 7.05 -17.06
CA ARG A 106 -8.98 8.21 -17.49
C ARG A 106 -8.42 9.51 -16.93
N VAL A 107 -7.98 9.53 -15.67
CA VAL A 107 -7.44 10.73 -15.03
C VAL A 107 -6.07 11.09 -15.58
N VAL A 108 -5.13 10.12 -15.70
CA VAL A 108 -3.80 10.44 -16.21
C VAL A 108 -3.81 10.76 -17.71
N GLY A 109 -4.83 10.29 -18.44
CA GLY A 109 -5.06 10.62 -19.84
C GLY A 109 -3.99 10.08 -20.80
N PRO A 110 -4.02 10.50 -22.08
CA PRO A 110 -3.18 9.91 -23.13
C PRO A 110 -1.69 10.21 -23.02
N THR A 111 -1.29 11.19 -22.22
CA THR A 111 0.12 11.52 -21.95
C THR A 111 0.66 10.85 -20.70
N GLY A 112 -0.22 10.25 -19.89
CA GLY A 112 0.12 9.46 -18.72
C GLY A 112 0.24 7.98 -19.02
N MET A 113 0.62 7.20 -18.00
CA MET A 113 0.76 5.74 -18.10
C MET A 113 0.24 5.08 -16.84
N VAL A 114 -0.46 3.97 -16.99
CA VAL A 114 -0.88 3.11 -15.87
C VAL A 114 -0.25 1.74 -16.02
N TYR A 115 0.45 1.29 -14.99
CA TYR A 115 0.93 -0.08 -14.86
C TYR A 115 -0.03 -0.83 -13.95
N SER A 116 -0.75 -1.79 -14.51
CA SER A 116 -1.71 -2.61 -13.77
C SER A 116 -1.13 -3.99 -13.51
N GLN A 117 -0.93 -4.33 -12.25
CA GLN A 117 -0.40 -5.64 -11.86
C GLN A 117 -1.52 -6.50 -11.25
N ASN A 118 -1.59 -7.76 -11.69
CA ASN A 118 -2.32 -8.82 -11.00
C ASN A 118 -1.39 -10.04 -10.81
N PRO A 119 -1.54 -10.81 -9.74
CA PRO A 119 -1.01 -12.17 -9.74
C PRO A 119 -1.75 -13.00 -10.80
N PRO A 120 -1.16 -14.09 -11.31
CA PRO A 120 -1.90 -15.03 -12.14
C PRO A 120 -3.21 -15.43 -11.47
N PHE A 121 -4.31 -15.35 -12.19
CA PHE A 121 -5.62 -15.71 -11.66
C PHE A 121 -5.73 -17.23 -11.50
N PRO A 122 -5.90 -17.76 -10.29
CA PRO A 122 -6.14 -19.18 -10.08
C PRO A 122 -7.52 -19.60 -10.64
N PRO A 123 -7.77 -20.90 -10.82
CA PRO A 123 -8.98 -21.40 -11.48
C PRO A 123 -10.28 -20.80 -10.97
N GLU A 124 -10.41 -20.61 -9.65
CA GLU A 124 -11.60 -20.06 -9.00
C GLU A 124 -11.82 -18.57 -9.28
N PHE A 125 -10.83 -17.87 -9.85
CA PHE A 125 -10.88 -16.45 -10.23
C PHE A 125 -10.74 -16.21 -11.74
N GLN A 126 -10.77 -17.25 -12.56
CA GLN A 126 -10.65 -17.14 -14.02
C GLN A 126 -11.66 -16.17 -14.65
N GLN A 127 -12.88 -16.12 -14.14
CA GLN A 127 -13.89 -15.17 -14.61
C GLN A 127 -13.45 -13.71 -14.42
N ILE A 128 -12.74 -13.39 -13.32
CA ILE A 128 -12.19 -12.04 -13.09
C ILE A 128 -11.10 -11.75 -14.12
N GLY A 129 -10.23 -12.73 -14.40
CA GLY A 129 -9.19 -12.60 -15.42
C GLY A 129 -9.76 -12.39 -16.82
N GLN A 130 -10.82 -13.11 -17.18
CA GLN A 130 -11.53 -12.94 -18.47
C GLN A 130 -12.19 -11.55 -18.57
N ALA A 131 -12.90 -11.12 -17.52
CA ALA A 131 -13.50 -9.79 -17.46
C ALA A 131 -12.44 -8.68 -17.54
N TRP A 132 -11.28 -8.87 -16.91
CA TRP A 132 -10.14 -7.96 -17.01
C TRP A 132 -9.58 -7.90 -18.42
N ALA A 133 -9.36 -9.05 -19.09
CA ALA A 133 -8.88 -9.11 -20.46
C ALA A 133 -9.86 -8.43 -21.44
N GLU A 134 -11.17 -8.56 -21.22
CA GLU A 134 -12.18 -7.87 -22.01
C GLU A 134 -12.16 -6.36 -21.75
N ARG A 135 -12.04 -5.93 -20.50
CA ARG A 135 -11.94 -4.52 -20.13
C ARG A 135 -10.75 -3.83 -20.81
N LEU A 136 -9.61 -4.51 -20.92
CA LEU A 136 -8.42 -3.96 -21.57
C LEU A 136 -8.61 -3.60 -23.06
N LYS A 137 -9.67 -4.07 -23.70
CA LYS A 137 -10.03 -3.68 -25.08
C LYS A 137 -10.71 -2.30 -25.14
N ASN A 138 -11.11 -1.76 -23.99
CA ASN A 138 -11.72 -0.43 -23.93
C ASN A 138 -10.73 0.65 -24.39
N PRO A 139 -11.09 1.53 -25.34
CA PRO A 139 -10.22 2.63 -25.78
C PRO A 139 -9.74 3.55 -24.66
N ALA A 140 -10.49 3.66 -23.57
CA ALA A 140 -10.08 4.43 -22.39
C ALA A 140 -8.85 3.85 -21.66
N LEU A 141 -8.46 2.59 -21.95
CA LEU A 141 -7.32 1.91 -21.32
C LEU A 141 -6.11 1.77 -22.27
N LYS A 142 -6.02 2.55 -23.34
CA LYS A 142 -4.89 2.48 -24.30
C LYS A 142 -3.53 2.83 -23.67
N ASN A 143 -3.52 3.58 -22.58
CA ASN A 143 -2.35 3.96 -21.80
C ASN A 143 -2.07 3.00 -20.62
N VAL A 144 -2.71 1.81 -20.59
CA VAL A 144 -2.51 0.79 -19.57
C VAL A 144 -1.56 -0.29 -20.07
N THR A 145 -0.53 -0.56 -19.26
CA THR A 145 0.32 -1.76 -19.41
C THR A 145 -0.05 -2.75 -18.32
N ALA A 146 -0.74 -3.84 -18.70
CA ALA A 146 -1.14 -4.88 -17.76
C ALA A 146 -0.08 -5.98 -17.67
N VAL A 147 0.23 -6.41 -16.45
CA VAL A 147 1.16 -7.51 -16.19
C VAL A 147 0.55 -8.54 -15.26
N ALA A 148 0.79 -9.80 -15.55
CA ALA A 148 0.46 -10.93 -14.69
C ALA A 148 1.76 -11.43 -14.03
N LYS A 149 2.01 -11.00 -12.80
CA LYS A 149 3.20 -11.40 -12.02
C LYS A 149 2.81 -11.70 -10.59
N SER A 150 3.34 -12.78 -10.01
CA SER A 150 3.21 -13.04 -8.59
C SER A 150 3.96 -11.97 -7.77
N PHE A 151 3.57 -11.79 -6.51
CA PHE A 151 4.18 -10.79 -5.63
C PHE A 151 5.64 -11.10 -5.28
N ASP A 152 6.05 -12.37 -5.39
CA ASP A 152 7.42 -12.81 -5.13
C ASP A 152 8.34 -12.64 -6.35
N ALA A 153 7.78 -12.30 -7.53
CA ALA A 153 8.54 -12.16 -8.75
C ALA A 153 9.43 -10.92 -8.75
N ASP A 154 10.64 -11.07 -9.26
CA ASP A 154 11.50 -9.93 -9.54
C ASP A 154 10.85 -9.01 -10.58
N GLY A 155 10.98 -7.70 -10.35
CA GLY A 155 10.35 -6.71 -11.20
C GLY A 155 8.81 -6.79 -11.13
N LEU A 156 8.26 -6.89 -9.93
CA LEU A 156 6.82 -6.90 -9.63
C LEU A 156 6.06 -5.82 -10.42
N LEU A 157 6.61 -4.62 -10.47
CA LEU A 157 6.12 -3.52 -11.29
C LEU A 157 7.03 -3.35 -12.52
N PRO A 158 6.48 -3.36 -13.76
CA PRO A 158 7.27 -3.29 -14.98
C PRO A 158 7.75 -1.88 -15.33
N ALA A 159 7.64 -0.96 -14.39
CA ALA A 159 8.12 0.41 -14.52
C ALA A 159 9.63 0.47 -14.25
N PRO A 160 10.38 1.34 -14.95
CA PRO A 160 11.76 1.62 -14.60
C PRO A 160 11.87 2.09 -13.13
N PRO A 161 12.95 1.73 -12.41
CA PRO A 161 13.17 2.22 -11.06
C PRO A 161 13.12 3.75 -11.00
N GLY A 162 12.48 4.29 -9.96
CA GLY A 162 12.39 5.73 -9.73
C GLY A 162 11.57 6.51 -10.76
N SER A 163 10.65 5.84 -11.48
CA SER A 163 9.89 6.49 -12.56
C SER A 163 8.42 6.74 -12.25
N LEU A 164 7.85 6.09 -11.23
CA LEU A 164 6.44 6.23 -10.89
C LEU A 164 6.18 7.43 -10.00
N ASP A 165 5.09 8.15 -10.30
CA ASP A 165 4.58 9.23 -9.46
C ASP A 165 3.77 8.68 -8.28
N VAL A 166 2.92 7.69 -8.55
CA VAL A 166 2.00 7.10 -7.57
C VAL A 166 1.92 5.59 -7.76
N VAL A 167 1.92 4.85 -6.65
CA VAL A 167 1.48 3.45 -6.60
C VAL A 167 0.25 3.38 -5.70
N VAL A 168 -0.77 2.65 -6.13
CA VAL A 168 -1.99 2.42 -5.36
C VAL A 168 -2.16 0.93 -5.10
N MET A 169 -2.52 0.56 -3.87
CA MET A 169 -3.08 -0.75 -3.53
C MET A 169 -4.41 -0.52 -2.82
N ASN A 170 -5.49 -0.97 -3.43
CA ASN A 170 -6.84 -0.66 -2.99
C ASN A 170 -7.57 -1.92 -2.51
N MET A 171 -7.73 -2.06 -1.19
CA MET A 171 -8.44 -3.16 -0.50
C MET A 171 -7.86 -4.56 -0.74
N ASN A 172 -6.51 -4.68 -0.76
CA ASN A 172 -5.83 -5.96 -0.99
C ASN A 172 -4.57 -6.15 -0.12
N TYR A 173 -4.21 -5.22 0.76
CA TYR A 173 -3.02 -5.41 1.60
C TYR A 173 -3.22 -6.56 2.61
N HIS A 174 -4.42 -6.69 3.17
CA HIS A 174 -4.80 -7.82 4.01
C HIS A 174 -4.70 -9.16 3.28
N ASP A 175 -5.01 -9.20 1.99
CA ASP A 175 -4.91 -10.40 1.17
C ASP A 175 -3.46 -10.86 0.96
N LEU A 176 -2.47 -9.97 1.05
CA LEU A 176 -1.05 -10.37 1.06
C LEU A 176 -0.75 -11.25 2.28
N VAL A 177 -1.33 -10.89 3.45
CA VAL A 177 -1.19 -11.71 4.68
C VAL A 177 -1.86 -13.05 4.50
N LEU A 178 -3.11 -13.08 4.04
CA LEU A 178 -3.88 -14.31 3.82
C LEU A 178 -3.17 -15.30 2.87
N ARG A 179 -2.41 -14.77 1.92
CA ARG A 179 -1.66 -15.58 0.93
C ARG A 179 -0.22 -15.87 1.34
N GLY A 180 0.22 -15.45 2.54
CA GLY A 180 1.58 -15.66 3.00
C GLY A 180 2.65 -14.93 2.18
N VAL A 181 2.28 -13.83 1.49
CA VAL A 181 3.19 -13.03 0.69
C VAL A 181 4.16 -12.27 1.59
N ASP A 182 5.43 -12.20 1.20
CA ASP A 182 6.43 -11.36 1.86
C ASP A 182 6.15 -9.88 1.58
N ARG A 183 5.45 -9.23 2.51
CA ARG A 183 5.07 -7.84 2.41
C ARG A 183 6.26 -6.86 2.42
N ALA A 184 7.37 -7.27 3.05
CA ALA A 184 8.60 -6.46 3.03
C ALA A 184 9.17 -6.37 1.61
N LYS A 185 9.16 -7.48 0.85
CA LYS A 185 9.55 -7.47 -0.58
C LYS A 185 8.62 -6.63 -1.42
N VAL A 186 7.31 -6.74 -1.21
CA VAL A 186 6.32 -5.92 -1.93
C VAL A 186 6.56 -4.43 -1.68
N ASN A 187 6.67 -4.03 -0.42
CA ASN A 187 6.89 -2.63 -0.06
C ASN A 187 8.24 -2.11 -0.59
N ALA A 188 9.29 -2.93 -0.58
CA ALA A 188 10.59 -2.59 -1.16
C ALA A 188 10.51 -2.41 -2.69
N ALA A 189 9.77 -3.28 -3.39
CA ALA A 189 9.56 -3.14 -4.84
C ALA A 189 8.80 -1.86 -5.19
N VAL A 190 7.77 -1.51 -4.40
CA VAL A 190 7.05 -0.24 -4.55
C VAL A 190 7.99 0.94 -4.29
N TYR A 191 8.81 0.87 -3.23
CA TYR A 191 9.80 1.91 -2.93
C TYR A 191 10.78 2.11 -4.09
N GLN A 192 11.29 1.04 -4.68
CA GLN A 192 12.21 1.12 -5.82
C GLN A 192 11.55 1.73 -7.06
N ALA A 193 10.30 1.39 -7.35
CA ALA A 193 9.59 1.88 -8.53
C ALA A 193 9.23 3.37 -8.45
N LEU A 194 8.93 3.88 -7.27
CA LEU A 194 8.58 5.28 -7.05
C LEU A 194 9.78 6.21 -7.19
N LYS A 195 9.58 7.38 -7.80
CA LYS A 195 10.53 8.49 -7.77
C LYS A 195 10.66 9.08 -6.34
N SER A 196 11.74 9.84 -6.08
CA SER A 196 11.80 10.68 -4.86
C SER A 196 10.62 11.66 -4.87
N GLY A 197 9.96 11.80 -3.72
CA GLY A 197 8.70 12.56 -3.58
C GLY A 197 7.45 11.83 -4.08
N GLY A 198 7.60 10.68 -4.76
CA GLY A 198 6.47 9.85 -5.19
C GLY A 198 5.70 9.25 -4.01
N VAL A 199 4.45 8.87 -4.22
CA VAL A 199 3.57 8.46 -3.14
C VAL A 199 3.03 7.03 -3.31
N TYR A 200 2.85 6.36 -2.19
CA TYR A 200 2.18 5.07 -2.08
C TYR A 200 0.86 5.26 -1.35
N GLY A 201 -0.26 5.05 -2.05
CA GLY A 201 -1.60 5.13 -1.51
C GLY A 201 -2.14 3.75 -1.16
N LEU A 202 -2.59 3.60 0.07
CA LEU A 202 -3.14 2.35 0.59
C LEU A 202 -4.55 2.58 1.12
N VAL A 203 -5.47 1.72 0.70
CA VAL A 203 -6.82 1.61 1.26
C VAL A 203 -7.01 0.19 1.73
N ASP A 204 -7.54 0.00 2.96
CA ASP A 204 -7.91 -1.34 3.36
C ASP A 204 -9.01 -1.38 4.42
N HIS A 205 -9.60 -2.57 4.63
CA HIS A 205 -10.61 -2.84 5.63
C HIS A 205 -9.99 -2.85 7.03
N SER A 206 -10.49 -2.00 7.91
CA SER A 206 -9.99 -1.89 9.28
C SER A 206 -10.37 -3.12 10.11
N ALA A 207 -9.38 -3.74 10.74
CA ALA A 207 -9.60 -4.61 11.89
C ALA A 207 -9.74 -3.78 13.17
N LYS A 208 -9.99 -4.42 14.30
CA LYS A 208 -9.98 -3.75 15.61
C LYS A 208 -8.58 -3.22 15.92
N ASP A 209 -8.51 -2.04 16.49
CA ASP A 209 -7.26 -1.41 16.87
C ASP A 209 -6.48 -2.31 17.85
N GLY A 210 -5.20 -2.53 17.58
CA GLY A 210 -4.33 -3.42 18.36
C GLY A 210 -4.54 -4.91 18.11
N SER A 211 -5.43 -5.32 17.18
CA SER A 211 -5.61 -6.74 16.84
C SER A 211 -4.46 -7.29 15.97
N GLY A 212 -3.69 -6.43 15.34
CA GLY A 212 -2.62 -6.83 14.45
C GLY A 212 -3.15 -7.57 13.21
N ILE A 213 -2.74 -8.83 13.05
CA ILE A 213 -3.24 -9.72 11.98
C ILE A 213 -4.18 -10.82 12.49
N LYS A 214 -4.65 -10.73 13.74
CA LYS A 214 -5.50 -11.79 14.33
C LYS A 214 -6.85 -11.93 13.63
N ASP A 215 -7.37 -10.81 13.09
CA ASP A 215 -8.68 -10.76 12.43
C ASP A 215 -8.56 -10.91 10.90
N ILE A 216 -7.42 -11.43 10.40
CA ILE A 216 -7.12 -11.49 8.97
C ILE A 216 -8.12 -12.35 8.18
N GLU A 217 -8.66 -13.42 8.80
CA GLU A 217 -9.68 -14.28 8.19
C GLU A 217 -11.02 -13.55 7.97
N LEU A 218 -11.20 -12.39 8.63
CA LEU A 218 -12.33 -11.49 8.38
C LEU A 218 -12.06 -10.57 7.18
N HIS A 219 -10.98 -10.78 6.44
CA HIS A 219 -10.50 -9.86 5.39
C HIS A 219 -10.35 -8.43 5.92
N ARG A 220 -9.68 -8.31 7.08
CA ARG A 220 -9.41 -7.03 7.76
C ARG A 220 -8.00 -7.04 8.31
N ILE A 221 -7.38 -5.87 8.37
CA ILE A 221 -6.05 -5.69 8.93
C ILE A 221 -6.03 -4.47 9.85
N ASP A 222 -5.26 -4.55 10.93
CA ASP A 222 -5.01 -3.40 11.80
C ASP A 222 -4.18 -2.35 11.04
N GLU A 223 -4.69 -1.13 10.99
CA GLU A 223 -4.07 0.00 10.31
C GLU A 223 -2.62 0.22 10.76
N GLN A 224 -2.33 0.02 12.07
CA GLN A 224 -0.99 0.23 12.61
C GLN A 224 0.02 -0.78 12.06
N VAL A 225 -0.40 -2.02 11.73
CA VAL A 225 0.47 -3.00 11.06
C VAL A 225 0.93 -2.47 9.72
N VAL A 226 -0.01 -1.98 8.91
CA VAL A 226 0.30 -1.42 7.58
C VAL A 226 1.22 -0.21 7.69
N ILE A 227 0.96 0.70 8.62
CA ILE A 227 1.81 1.87 8.86
C ILE A 227 3.24 1.43 9.19
N ASN A 228 3.40 0.50 10.13
CA ASN A 228 4.73 0.05 10.56
C ASN A 228 5.50 -0.62 9.42
N GLU A 229 4.87 -1.55 8.70
CA GLU A 229 5.51 -2.30 7.61
C GLU A 229 5.94 -1.41 6.45
N VAL A 230 5.10 -0.45 6.06
CA VAL A 230 5.43 0.49 4.97
C VAL A 230 6.52 1.48 5.40
N GLN A 231 6.49 1.95 6.65
CA GLN A 231 7.56 2.80 7.18
C GLN A 231 8.90 2.05 7.30
N GLN A 232 8.89 0.77 7.63
CA GLN A 232 10.10 -0.08 7.64
C GLN A 232 10.75 -0.18 6.26
N ALA A 233 9.97 -0.08 5.18
CA ALA A 233 10.50 -0.04 3.81
C ALA A 233 11.09 1.33 3.42
N GLY A 234 11.11 2.32 4.33
CA GLY A 234 11.72 3.65 4.14
C GLY A 234 10.74 4.78 3.82
N PHE A 235 9.45 4.50 3.77
CA PHE A 235 8.43 5.52 3.53
C PHE A 235 8.14 6.38 4.76
N THR A 236 7.60 7.57 4.51
CA THR A 236 7.03 8.44 5.55
C THR A 236 5.52 8.54 5.36
N LEU A 237 4.73 8.22 6.39
CA LEU A 237 3.30 8.51 6.40
C LEU A 237 3.10 10.02 6.41
N VAL A 238 2.41 10.56 5.41
CA VAL A 238 2.23 12.02 5.23
C VAL A 238 0.79 12.47 5.35
N ALA A 239 -0.18 11.61 5.10
CA ALA A 239 -1.61 11.93 5.26
C ALA A 239 -2.44 10.67 5.53
N ARG A 240 -3.60 10.88 6.15
CA ARG A 240 -4.68 9.90 6.34
C ARG A 240 -6.00 10.56 5.98
N SER A 241 -7.01 9.79 5.54
CA SER A 241 -8.32 10.35 5.23
C SER A 241 -9.44 9.55 5.88
N SER A 242 -10.41 10.27 6.42
CA SER A 242 -11.60 9.70 7.07
C SER A 242 -12.75 9.39 6.11
N VAL A 243 -12.60 9.64 4.81
CA VAL A 243 -13.69 9.55 3.82
C VAL A 243 -14.33 8.18 3.69
N LEU A 244 -13.60 7.11 4.06
CA LEU A 244 -14.10 5.73 4.07
C LEU A 244 -14.27 5.15 5.48
N ARG A 245 -14.26 6.00 6.50
CA ARG A 245 -14.55 5.58 7.87
C ARG A 245 -16.04 5.33 8.05
N HIS A 246 -16.35 4.21 8.67
CA HIS A 246 -17.69 3.78 9.05
C HIS A 246 -17.67 3.39 10.53
N PRO A 247 -17.84 4.36 11.46
CA PRO A 247 -17.75 4.12 12.90
C PRO A 247 -18.78 3.10 13.42
N GLU A 248 -19.88 2.92 12.70
CA GLU A 248 -20.94 1.94 13.00
C GLU A 248 -20.56 0.49 12.65
N ASP A 249 -19.47 0.27 11.90
CA ASP A 249 -18.97 -1.06 11.60
C ASP A 249 -18.28 -1.66 12.84
N ASP A 250 -18.84 -2.70 13.40
CA ASP A 250 -18.30 -3.41 14.57
C ASP A 250 -17.02 -4.22 14.29
N ARG A 251 -16.64 -4.31 13.01
CA ARG A 251 -15.44 -5.01 12.51
C ARG A 251 -15.39 -6.50 12.90
N THR A 252 -16.54 -7.14 13.07
CA THR A 252 -16.64 -8.56 13.49
C THR A 252 -17.07 -9.52 12.38
N TRP A 253 -17.40 -9.01 11.20
CA TRP A 253 -17.87 -9.78 10.06
C TRP A 253 -16.89 -9.77 8.89
N VAL A 254 -17.00 -10.78 8.02
CA VAL A 254 -16.10 -10.99 6.89
C VAL A 254 -16.32 -9.93 5.82
N ALA A 255 -15.30 -9.09 5.56
CA ALA A 255 -15.38 -7.98 4.61
C ALA A 255 -15.29 -8.40 3.12
N SER A 256 -14.97 -9.68 2.84
CA SER A 256 -14.86 -10.19 1.48
C SER A 256 -16.13 -9.93 0.66
N PRO A 257 -16.01 -9.42 -0.58
CA PRO A 257 -17.16 -9.15 -1.45
C PRO A 257 -18.04 -10.39 -1.73
N ARG A 258 -17.49 -11.60 -1.54
CA ARG A 258 -18.22 -12.86 -1.76
C ARG A 258 -19.23 -13.20 -0.67
N VAL A 259 -18.98 -12.71 0.55
CA VAL A 259 -19.80 -13.00 1.73
C VAL A 259 -20.46 -11.77 2.33
N ALA A 260 -19.98 -10.58 2.02
CA ALA A 260 -20.50 -9.33 2.58
C ALA A 260 -21.98 -9.06 2.23
N GLY A 261 -22.47 -9.59 1.10
CA GLY A 261 -23.87 -9.39 0.67
C GLY A 261 -24.24 -7.92 0.62
N GLU A 262 -25.36 -7.56 1.28
CA GLU A 262 -25.85 -6.18 1.36
C GLU A 262 -24.95 -5.24 2.16
N ARG A 263 -24.05 -5.78 3.01
CA ARG A 263 -23.05 -4.99 3.75
C ARG A 263 -21.86 -4.57 2.89
N ARG A 264 -21.80 -4.99 1.62
CA ARG A 264 -20.71 -4.60 0.73
C ARG A 264 -20.64 -3.08 0.60
N GLY A 265 -19.47 -2.50 0.89
CA GLY A 265 -19.23 -1.06 0.84
C GLY A 265 -19.47 -0.32 2.16
N THR A 266 -19.94 -0.99 3.23
CA THR A 266 -20.19 -0.39 4.54
C THR A 266 -19.13 -0.72 5.59
N THR A 267 -18.08 -1.44 5.23
CA THR A 267 -16.95 -1.69 6.12
C THR A 267 -16.24 -0.41 6.49
N ASP A 268 -15.77 -0.30 7.73
CA ASP A 268 -14.79 0.72 8.10
C ASP A 268 -13.48 0.48 7.37
N ARG A 269 -12.92 1.53 6.76
CA ARG A 269 -11.68 1.45 5.97
C ARG A 269 -10.81 2.66 6.25
N PHE A 270 -9.52 2.40 6.33
CA PHE A 270 -8.51 3.46 6.38
C PHE A 270 -8.00 3.80 4.97
N ILE A 271 -7.57 5.04 4.80
CA ILE A 271 -6.82 5.51 3.63
C ILE A 271 -5.54 6.14 4.14
N LEU A 272 -4.40 5.63 3.67
CA LEU A 272 -3.06 6.06 4.05
C LEU A 272 -2.31 6.56 2.83
N LEU A 273 -1.60 7.66 2.97
CA LEU A 273 -0.71 8.20 1.97
C LEU A 273 0.72 8.25 2.51
N PHE A 274 1.58 7.48 1.92
CA PHE A 274 3.00 7.47 2.23
C PHE A 274 3.80 8.16 1.14
N ARG A 275 4.90 8.80 1.52
CA ARG A 275 5.83 9.44 0.58
C ARG A 275 7.19 8.79 0.66
N LYS A 276 7.79 8.55 -0.50
CA LYS A 276 9.21 8.24 -0.62
C LYS A 276 10.01 9.53 -0.44
N PRO A 277 10.94 9.62 0.51
CA PRO A 277 11.82 10.78 0.69
C PRO A 277 12.63 11.16 -0.55
#